data_b3a5b30237c4b6ca02e9c5de64b42291
#
_entry.id   b3a5b30237c4b6ca02e9c5de64b42291
#
_cell.length_a   1.000
_cell.length_b   1.000
_cell.length_c   1.000
_cell.angle_alpha   90.00
_cell.angle_beta   90.00
_cell.angle_gamma   90.00
#
_symmetry.space_group_name_H-M   'P 1'
#
loop_
_entity.id
_entity.type
_entity.pdbx_description
1 polymer ?
#
loop_
_entity_poly.entity_id
_entity_poly.type
_entity_poly.pdbx_seq_one_letter_code
_entity_poly.pdbx_strand_id
1 'polypeptide(L)'
;MAKAGRQRITILGAGCVGASLGMALRNSPNADRFEVIGHDREPSRARRAQARGAFDRVALTLGGALERTRFVILAVPLESLRETLADVGAILAGEEGVVLTDTAPLKAPVLQWAEALLPQGCHFVGGDPFLAPQEGRWELAHGLEAARDDLFRDAVYALVPAPQTHPGAVRAVVEMAQLIGAQPLLMEAQEHDLARLLTDALPAFSAAALITATATRPDWGEARKAAGYGYATATAALALHDAPSLRMLAMLEREALLPRLDHLLQELGDLRERLAAGDPEALEQRFAEAGRLRADWMARTRARHWEVELPAASIPNLFRRSMQAVVGRFGADDEEPPTA
;
A
#
# COMPACT_ATOMS: atom_id res chain seq x y z
N MET A 1 15.95 35.96 8.23
CA MET A 1 15.14 35.00 7.44
C MET A 1 14.37 34.09 8.41
N ALA A 2 13.07 34.23 8.49
CA ALA A 2 12.25 33.35 9.31
C ALA A 2 12.41 31.92 8.77
N LYS A 3 12.75 30.94 9.64
CA LYS A 3 12.72 29.52 9.26
C LYS A 3 11.30 29.21 8.78
N ALA A 4 11.13 28.91 7.50
CA ALA A 4 9.87 28.37 7.00
C ALA A 4 9.53 27.16 7.87
N GLY A 5 8.34 27.15 8.48
CA GLY A 5 7.94 26.09 9.38
C GLY A 5 7.97 24.75 8.62
N ARG A 6 8.39 23.67 9.32
CA ARG A 6 8.34 22.30 8.78
C ARG A 6 6.91 21.97 8.33
N GLN A 7 6.77 21.36 7.17
CA GLN A 7 5.47 20.92 6.66
C GLN A 7 5.01 19.68 7.43
N ARG A 8 3.75 19.64 7.84
CA ARG A 8 3.20 18.48 8.55
C ARG A 8 2.73 17.42 7.57
N ILE A 9 3.22 16.21 7.79
CA ILE A 9 2.73 14.98 7.18
C ILE A 9 2.10 14.16 8.30
N THR A 10 0.82 13.85 8.17
CA THR A 10 0.08 13.06 9.15
C THR A 10 -0.08 11.64 8.64
N ILE A 11 0.28 10.66 9.46
CA ILE A 11 0.09 9.23 9.17
C ILE A 11 -0.94 8.68 10.15
N LEU A 12 -2.06 8.21 9.62
CA LEU A 12 -3.13 7.55 10.37
C LEU A 12 -2.96 6.04 10.24
N GLY A 13 -2.73 5.38 11.36
CA GLY A 13 -2.35 3.97 11.45
C GLY A 13 -0.85 3.79 11.73
N ALA A 14 -0.54 3.18 12.87
CA ALA A 14 0.83 2.91 13.34
C ALA A 14 1.18 1.41 13.27
N GLY A 15 0.62 0.70 12.28
CA GLY A 15 0.98 -0.67 11.94
C GLY A 15 2.32 -0.76 11.20
N CYS A 16 2.63 -1.93 10.61
CA CYS A 16 3.86 -2.14 9.85
C CYS A 16 4.05 -1.08 8.75
N VAL A 17 3.05 -0.90 7.89
CA VAL A 17 3.12 0.01 6.73
C VAL A 17 3.23 1.47 7.18
N GLY A 18 2.34 1.93 8.07
CA GLY A 18 2.34 3.34 8.52
C GLY A 18 3.59 3.73 9.31
N ALA A 19 4.09 2.85 10.18
CA ALA A 19 5.33 3.09 10.89
C ALA A 19 6.54 3.08 9.94
N SER A 20 6.57 2.18 8.95
CA SER A 20 7.64 2.14 7.94
C SER A 20 7.64 3.40 7.06
N LEU A 21 6.45 3.90 6.66
CA LEU A 21 6.31 5.17 5.94
C LEU A 21 6.91 6.33 6.75
N GLY A 22 6.58 6.40 8.03
CA GLY A 22 7.12 7.41 8.92
C GLY A 22 8.63 7.33 9.07
N MET A 23 9.19 6.12 9.26
CA MET A 23 10.64 5.91 9.33
C MET A 23 11.33 6.31 8.03
N ALA A 24 10.80 5.88 6.87
CA ALA A 24 11.37 6.19 5.57
C ALA A 24 11.36 7.70 5.28
N LEU A 25 10.26 8.41 5.57
CA LEU A 25 10.18 9.87 5.43
C LEU A 25 11.17 10.59 6.33
N ARG A 26 11.31 10.17 7.58
CA ARG A 26 12.22 10.78 8.56
C ARG A 26 13.70 10.50 8.26
N ASN A 27 13.99 9.41 7.56
CA ASN A 27 15.34 9.07 7.11
C ASN A 27 15.63 9.54 5.66
N SER A 28 14.66 10.18 5.01
CA SER A 28 14.82 10.71 3.66
C SER A 28 15.77 11.93 3.61
N PRO A 29 16.38 12.23 2.45
CA PRO A 29 17.27 13.40 2.29
C PRO A 29 16.60 14.75 2.61
N ASN A 30 15.27 14.80 2.66
CA ASN A 30 14.50 16.01 2.92
C ASN A 30 13.79 16.00 4.30
N ALA A 31 14.22 15.14 5.22
CA ALA A 31 13.59 14.96 6.53
C ALA A 31 13.49 16.26 7.37
N ASP A 32 14.46 17.16 7.21
CA ASP A 32 14.49 18.46 7.87
C ASP A 32 13.32 19.40 7.50
N ARG A 33 12.64 19.11 6.38
CA ARG A 33 11.51 19.90 5.86
C ARG A 33 10.16 19.44 6.39
N PHE A 34 10.10 18.24 6.97
CA PHE A 34 8.84 17.63 7.42
C PHE A 34 8.79 17.44 8.92
N GLU A 35 7.60 17.58 9.48
CA GLU A 35 7.22 17.09 10.80
C GLU A 35 6.24 15.92 10.58
N VAL A 36 6.66 14.70 10.89
CA VAL A 36 5.83 13.50 10.73
C VAL A 36 5.03 13.28 12.01
N ILE A 37 3.70 13.41 11.91
CA ILE A 37 2.75 13.21 13.00
C ILE A 37 2.12 11.84 12.86
N GLY A 38 2.23 10.99 13.87
CA GLY A 38 1.55 9.69 13.92
C GLY A 38 0.27 9.74 14.75
N HIS A 39 -0.75 9.04 14.30
CA HIS A 39 -1.96 8.76 15.07
C HIS A 39 -2.42 7.32 14.85
N ASP A 40 -2.90 6.69 15.91
CA ASP A 40 -3.53 5.37 15.88
C ASP A 40 -4.67 5.33 16.90
N ARG A 41 -5.74 4.61 16.58
CA ARG A 41 -6.86 4.38 17.54
C ARG A 41 -6.37 3.77 18.84
N GLU A 42 -5.28 3.02 18.81
CA GLU A 42 -4.56 2.52 19.97
C GLU A 42 -3.35 3.42 20.28
N PRO A 43 -3.45 4.38 21.22
CA PRO A 43 -2.37 5.34 21.49
C PRO A 43 -1.05 4.66 21.93
N SER A 44 -1.13 3.49 22.55
CA SER A 44 0.04 2.70 22.94
C SER A 44 0.83 2.23 21.72
N ARG A 45 0.15 1.85 20.60
CA ARG A 45 0.78 1.46 19.35
C ARG A 45 1.50 2.65 18.70
N ALA A 46 0.84 3.81 18.63
CA ALA A 46 1.46 5.03 18.10
C ALA A 46 2.72 5.43 18.89
N ARG A 47 2.68 5.35 20.22
CA ARG A 47 3.85 5.64 21.08
C ARG A 47 4.99 4.62 20.88
N ARG A 48 4.67 3.34 20.73
CA ARG A 48 5.68 2.32 20.40
C ARG A 48 6.31 2.59 19.02
N ALA A 49 5.52 2.96 18.03
CA ALA A 49 6.01 3.34 16.71
C ALA A 49 6.93 4.57 16.78
N GLN A 50 6.54 5.59 17.56
CA GLN A 50 7.38 6.76 17.80
C GLN A 50 8.72 6.38 18.46
N ALA A 51 8.70 5.53 19.49
CA ALA A 51 9.92 5.06 20.16
C ALA A 51 10.87 4.31 19.20
N ARG A 52 10.32 3.68 18.14
CA ARG A 52 11.09 3.05 17.06
C ARG A 52 11.56 4.03 15.96
N GLY A 53 11.25 5.32 16.10
CA GLY A 53 11.68 6.33 15.16
C GLY A 53 10.70 6.62 14.02
N ALA A 54 9.46 6.11 14.06
CA ALA A 54 8.48 6.32 12.99
C ALA A 54 7.94 7.75 12.92
N PHE A 55 7.78 8.43 14.05
CA PHE A 55 7.12 9.74 14.12
C PHE A 55 7.95 10.72 14.93
N ASP A 56 7.92 12.01 14.53
CA ASP A 56 8.46 13.11 15.33
C ASP A 56 7.57 13.33 16.56
N ARG A 57 6.24 13.24 16.36
CA ARG A 57 5.24 13.45 17.40
C ARG A 57 4.06 12.49 17.21
N VAL A 58 3.44 12.11 18.31
CA VAL A 58 2.17 11.37 18.35
C VAL A 58 1.04 12.30 18.76
N ALA A 59 -0.04 12.32 17.99
CA ALA A 59 -1.29 12.94 18.35
C ALA A 59 -2.23 11.91 18.98
N LEU A 60 -2.83 12.26 20.13
CA LEU A 60 -3.72 11.34 20.87
C LEU A 60 -5.15 11.33 20.30
N THR A 61 -5.53 12.39 19.59
CA THR A 61 -6.85 12.53 18.96
C THR A 61 -6.68 12.73 17.46
N LEU A 62 -7.67 12.30 16.68
CA LEU A 62 -7.67 12.49 15.24
C LEU A 62 -7.64 13.98 14.87
N GLY A 63 -8.44 14.83 15.53
CA GLY A 63 -8.42 16.27 15.34
C GLY A 63 -7.04 16.89 15.59
N GLY A 64 -6.36 16.49 16.66
CA GLY A 64 -5.00 16.95 16.96
C GLY A 64 -3.96 16.43 15.95
N ALA A 65 -4.20 15.30 15.30
CA ALA A 65 -3.35 14.78 14.24
C ALA A 65 -3.51 15.61 12.94
N LEU A 66 -4.72 16.01 12.64
CA LEU A 66 -5.06 16.74 11.41
C LEU A 66 -4.86 18.26 11.52
N GLU A 67 -4.63 18.78 12.72
CA GLU A 67 -4.42 20.21 12.93
C GLU A 67 -3.23 20.72 12.10
N ARG A 68 -3.49 21.70 11.22
CA ARG A 68 -2.50 22.34 10.34
C ARG A 68 -1.75 21.34 9.42
N THR A 69 -2.33 20.16 9.17
CA THR A 69 -1.76 19.21 8.19
C THR A 69 -2.05 19.65 6.76
N ARG A 70 -1.16 19.26 5.83
CA ARG A 70 -1.37 19.46 4.39
C ARG A 70 -1.22 18.17 3.60
N PHE A 71 -0.69 17.12 4.23
CA PHE A 71 -0.54 15.83 3.61
C PHE A 71 -0.92 14.73 4.61
N VAL A 72 -1.87 13.88 4.24
CA VAL A 72 -2.40 12.80 5.10
C VAL A 72 -2.20 11.47 4.42
N ILE A 73 -1.63 10.50 5.12
CA ILE A 73 -1.49 9.12 4.67
C ILE A 73 -2.36 8.23 5.54
N LEU A 74 -3.32 7.54 4.92
CA LEU A 74 -4.25 6.62 5.56
C LEU A 74 -3.67 5.20 5.48
N ALA A 75 -2.93 4.79 6.50
CA ALA A 75 -2.33 3.46 6.62
C ALA A 75 -3.10 2.56 7.60
N VAL A 76 -4.41 2.62 7.52
CA VAL A 76 -5.36 1.84 8.33
C VAL A 76 -5.84 0.61 7.57
N PRO A 77 -6.31 -0.46 8.27
CA PRO A 77 -6.92 -1.62 7.62
C PRO A 77 -8.09 -1.23 6.72
N LEU A 78 -8.28 -1.96 5.60
CA LEU A 78 -9.35 -1.71 4.63
C LEU A 78 -10.73 -1.64 5.30
N GLU A 79 -11.00 -2.50 6.29
CA GLU A 79 -12.25 -2.52 7.03
C GLU A 79 -12.54 -1.21 7.77
N SER A 80 -11.50 -0.52 8.24
CA SER A 80 -11.64 0.75 8.98
C SER A 80 -11.56 1.98 8.08
N LEU A 81 -11.16 1.83 6.82
CA LEU A 81 -10.80 2.97 5.97
C LEU A 81 -12.00 3.86 5.66
N ARG A 82 -13.17 3.30 5.39
CA ARG A 82 -14.38 4.08 5.08
C ARG A 82 -14.80 4.95 6.27
N GLU A 83 -14.82 4.39 7.48
CA GLU A 83 -15.11 5.14 8.71
C GLU A 83 -14.06 6.23 8.95
N THR A 84 -12.77 5.89 8.78
CA THR A 84 -11.68 6.86 8.91
C THR A 84 -11.80 8.01 7.91
N LEU A 85 -12.18 7.73 6.65
CA LEU A 85 -12.44 8.79 5.65
C LEU A 85 -13.59 9.70 6.06
N ALA A 86 -14.68 9.16 6.63
CA ALA A 86 -15.80 9.96 7.13
C ALA A 86 -15.37 10.89 8.27
N ASP A 87 -14.63 10.38 9.25
CA ASP A 87 -14.15 11.15 10.39
C ASP A 87 -13.15 12.24 9.96
N VAL A 88 -12.22 11.89 9.05
CA VAL A 88 -11.27 12.84 8.47
C VAL A 88 -12.00 13.92 7.68
N GLY A 89 -12.97 13.56 6.85
CA GLY A 89 -13.76 14.49 6.07
C GLY A 89 -14.54 15.49 6.94
N ALA A 90 -15.12 15.01 8.05
CA ALA A 90 -15.82 15.86 9.01
C ALA A 90 -14.87 16.88 9.70
N ILE A 91 -13.65 16.47 10.04
CA ILE A 91 -12.65 17.35 10.68
C ILE A 91 -12.07 18.35 9.69
N LEU A 92 -11.84 17.93 8.43
CA LEU A 92 -11.28 18.79 7.39
C LEU A 92 -12.34 19.67 6.69
N ALA A 93 -13.57 19.70 7.18
CA ALA A 93 -14.62 20.54 6.63
C ALA A 93 -14.21 22.02 6.66
N GLY A 94 -14.15 22.67 5.49
CA GLY A 94 -13.70 24.06 5.34
C GLY A 94 -12.18 24.24 5.18
N GLU A 95 -11.38 23.17 5.29
CA GLU A 95 -9.97 23.22 4.93
C GLU A 95 -9.79 23.07 3.41
N GLU A 96 -8.78 23.75 2.85
CA GLU A 96 -8.48 23.70 1.43
C GLU A 96 -7.05 23.28 1.17
N GLY A 97 -6.83 22.62 0.03
CA GLY A 97 -5.51 22.21 -0.43
C GLY A 97 -4.88 21.08 0.38
N VAL A 98 -5.65 20.30 1.12
CA VAL A 98 -5.16 19.09 1.80
C VAL A 98 -5.09 17.94 0.81
N VAL A 99 -3.93 17.29 0.72
CA VAL A 99 -3.71 16.10 -0.09
C VAL A 99 -3.82 14.87 0.80
N LEU A 100 -4.63 13.91 0.38
CA LEU A 100 -4.78 12.63 1.08
C LEU A 100 -4.38 11.48 0.14
N THR A 101 -3.75 10.46 0.70
CA THR A 101 -3.49 9.19 0.05
C THR A 101 -3.70 8.04 1.03
N ASP A 102 -3.85 6.84 0.53
CA ASP A 102 -4.02 5.64 1.36
C ASP A 102 -2.95 4.57 1.03
N THR A 103 -3.09 3.41 1.62
CA THR A 103 -2.25 2.22 1.36
C THR A 103 -3.10 0.95 1.24
N ALA A 104 -4.38 1.09 0.97
CA ALA A 104 -5.30 -0.03 0.93
C ALA A 104 -5.11 -0.90 -0.34
N PRO A 105 -5.46 -2.19 -0.28
CA PRO A 105 -5.30 -3.11 -1.41
C PRO A 105 -6.41 -3.03 -2.46
N LEU A 106 -7.36 -2.10 -2.34
CA LEU A 106 -8.41 -1.83 -3.34
C LEU A 106 -8.51 -0.34 -3.61
N LYS A 107 -8.78 0.04 -4.87
CA LYS A 107 -8.87 1.43 -5.29
C LYS A 107 -10.27 1.84 -5.77
N ALA A 108 -10.97 1.04 -6.56
CA ALA A 108 -12.28 1.42 -7.07
C ALA A 108 -13.29 1.78 -5.95
N PRO A 109 -13.51 0.95 -4.92
CA PRO A 109 -14.40 1.31 -3.82
C PRO A 109 -13.83 2.46 -2.96
N VAL A 110 -12.50 2.53 -2.77
CA VAL A 110 -11.87 3.56 -1.94
C VAL A 110 -12.00 4.93 -2.57
N LEU A 111 -11.84 5.07 -3.89
CA LEU A 111 -12.06 6.32 -4.62
C LEU A 111 -13.51 6.79 -4.48
N GLN A 112 -14.49 5.87 -4.59
CA GLN A 112 -15.90 6.19 -4.38
C GLN A 112 -16.18 6.69 -2.95
N TRP A 113 -15.57 6.06 -1.94
CA TRP A 113 -15.71 6.52 -0.55
C TRP A 113 -15.06 7.89 -0.35
N ALA A 114 -13.87 8.12 -0.91
CA ALA A 114 -13.18 9.39 -0.81
C ALA A 114 -13.99 10.52 -1.47
N GLU A 115 -14.54 10.29 -2.66
CA GLU A 115 -15.40 11.25 -3.37
C GLU A 115 -16.66 11.60 -2.56
N ALA A 116 -17.29 10.61 -1.93
CA ALA A 116 -18.51 10.80 -1.17
C ALA A 116 -18.32 11.44 0.22
N LEU A 117 -17.14 11.26 0.84
CA LEU A 117 -16.92 11.56 2.26
C LEU A 117 -15.95 12.72 2.51
N LEU A 118 -15.08 13.06 1.55
CA LEU A 118 -14.13 14.17 1.71
C LEU A 118 -14.72 15.49 1.19
N PRO A 119 -14.41 16.63 1.85
CA PRO A 119 -14.85 17.94 1.38
C PRO A 119 -14.15 18.34 0.07
N GLN A 120 -14.77 19.21 -0.72
CA GLN A 120 -14.26 19.65 -2.05
C GLN A 120 -12.86 20.28 -2.01
N GLY A 121 -12.45 20.86 -0.88
CA GLY A 121 -11.11 21.42 -0.69
C GLY A 121 -10.01 20.39 -0.48
N CYS A 122 -10.36 19.11 -0.36
CA CYS A 122 -9.43 18.00 -0.19
C CYS A 122 -9.21 17.26 -1.53
N HIS A 123 -7.97 16.84 -1.75
CA HIS A 123 -7.59 16.09 -2.96
C HIS A 123 -7.14 14.68 -2.58
N PHE A 124 -7.85 13.67 -3.05
CA PHE A 124 -7.50 12.28 -2.79
C PHE A 124 -6.80 11.65 -4.00
N VAL A 125 -5.70 10.94 -3.73
CA VAL A 125 -4.99 10.10 -4.69
C VAL A 125 -4.87 8.71 -4.08
N GLY A 126 -5.50 7.71 -4.65
CA GLY A 126 -5.35 6.34 -4.20
C GLY A 126 -3.89 5.91 -4.26
N GLY A 127 -3.40 5.27 -3.22
CA GLY A 127 -2.04 4.77 -3.12
C GLY A 127 -2.00 3.33 -2.63
N ASP A 128 -1.03 2.53 -3.12
CA ASP A 128 -0.82 1.17 -2.63
C ASP A 128 0.63 0.73 -2.87
N PRO A 129 1.40 0.39 -1.84
CA PRO A 129 2.75 -0.13 -2.01
C PRO A 129 2.73 -1.63 -2.38
N PHE A 130 3.17 -1.96 -3.59
CA PHE A 130 3.46 -3.33 -4.02
C PHE A 130 4.88 -3.68 -3.58
N LEU A 131 4.99 -4.30 -2.40
CA LEU A 131 6.27 -4.61 -1.79
C LEU A 131 7.08 -5.59 -2.64
N ALA A 132 8.36 -5.28 -2.85
CA ALA A 132 9.24 -6.14 -3.62
C ALA A 132 9.53 -7.46 -2.87
N PRO A 133 9.61 -8.61 -3.58
CA PRO A 133 10.07 -9.86 -2.99
C PRO A 133 11.48 -9.70 -2.42
N GLN A 134 11.71 -10.12 -1.19
CA GLN A 134 13.00 -10.02 -0.53
C GLN A 134 13.65 -11.38 -0.38
N GLU A 135 14.89 -11.50 -0.87
CA GLU A 135 15.66 -12.73 -0.72
C GLU A 135 15.91 -13.06 0.75
N GLY A 136 15.73 -14.33 1.10
CA GLY A 136 15.96 -14.81 2.46
C GLY A 136 14.87 -14.45 3.49
N ARG A 137 13.86 -13.68 3.11
CA ARG A 137 12.73 -13.34 3.98
C ARG A 137 11.47 -13.99 3.45
N TRP A 138 11.18 -15.17 3.95
CA TRP A 138 9.98 -15.95 3.64
C TRP A 138 8.82 -15.63 4.62
N GLU A 139 9.12 -15.03 5.75
CA GLU A 139 8.13 -14.58 6.71
C GLU A 139 8.03 -13.07 6.62
N LEU A 140 6.93 -12.59 6.05
CA LEU A 140 6.56 -11.19 6.17
C LEU A 140 6.03 -11.02 7.59
N ALA A 141 6.88 -10.57 8.48
CA ALA A 141 6.48 -10.28 9.84
C ALA A 141 5.36 -9.23 9.87
N HIS A 142 4.39 -9.44 10.73
CA HIS A 142 3.24 -8.55 10.88
C HIS A 142 3.40 -7.63 12.06
N GLY A 143 2.59 -6.59 12.04
CA GLY A 143 2.51 -5.64 13.11
C GLY A 143 3.67 -4.65 13.13
N LEU A 144 3.71 -3.87 14.18
CA LEU A 144 4.69 -2.80 14.33
C LEU A 144 6.14 -3.31 14.38
N GLU A 145 6.36 -4.52 14.87
CA GLU A 145 7.68 -5.12 15.04
C GLU A 145 8.41 -5.35 13.71
N ALA A 146 7.64 -5.51 12.64
CA ALA A 146 8.14 -5.66 11.28
C ALA A 146 8.45 -4.32 10.59
N ALA A 147 8.08 -3.20 11.19
CA ALA A 147 8.27 -1.89 10.60
C ALA A 147 9.76 -1.55 10.47
N ARG A 148 10.14 -0.99 9.31
CA ARG A 148 11.51 -0.62 8.95
C ARG A 148 11.52 0.49 7.90
N ASP A 149 12.57 1.26 7.84
CA ASP A 149 12.70 2.41 6.95
C ASP A 149 12.95 2.05 5.47
N ASP A 150 13.42 0.85 5.20
CA ASP A 150 13.71 0.34 3.86
C ASP A 150 12.60 -0.57 3.27
N LEU A 151 11.41 -0.63 3.91
CA LEU A 151 10.32 -1.51 3.48
C LEU A 151 9.90 -1.26 2.03
N PHE A 152 9.94 -0.01 1.60
CA PHE A 152 9.47 0.41 0.27
C PHE A 152 10.60 0.53 -0.75
N ARG A 153 11.85 0.26 -0.35
CA ARG A 153 12.97 0.29 -1.29
C ARG A 153 12.74 -0.75 -2.37
N ASP A 154 12.80 -0.27 -3.61
CA ASP A 154 12.58 -1.10 -4.79
C ASP A 154 11.14 -1.62 -4.98
N ALA A 155 10.21 -1.18 -4.14
CA ALA A 155 8.79 -1.43 -4.30
C ALA A 155 8.21 -0.57 -5.43
N VAL A 156 7.13 -1.05 -6.05
CA VAL A 156 6.26 -0.22 -6.89
C VAL A 156 5.21 0.42 -5.97
N TYR A 157 5.04 1.74 -6.08
CA TYR A 157 3.95 2.44 -5.41
C TYR A 157 2.89 2.80 -6.44
N ALA A 158 1.80 2.03 -6.47
CA ALA A 158 0.68 2.32 -7.35
C ALA A 158 0.00 3.63 -6.93
N LEU A 159 -0.27 4.49 -7.92
CA LEU A 159 -1.03 5.72 -7.77
C LEU A 159 -2.25 5.67 -8.65
N VAL A 160 -3.42 5.84 -8.05
CA VAL A 160 -4.70 5.77 -8.74
C VAL A 160 -5.47 7.06 -8.48
N PRO A 161 -5.21 8.13 -9.26
CA PRO A 161 -5.96 9.37 -9.16
C PRO A 161 -7.36 9.21 -9.79
N ALA A 162 -8.36 9.89 -9.24
CA ALA A 162 -9.62 10.07 -9.95
C ALA A 162 -9.43 11.07 -11.12
N PRO A 163 -10.26 11.02 -12.19
CA PRO A 163 -10.11 11.89 -13.35
C PRO A 163 -10.10 13.39 -13.02
N GLN A 164 -10.82 13.79 -11.98
CA GLN A 164 -10.91 15.18 -11.51
C GLN A 164 -9.82 15.56 -10.51
N THR A 165 -8.92 14.64 -10.14
CA THR A 165 -7.87 14.90 -9.14
C THR A 165 -6.92 16.00 -9.62
N HIS A 166 -6.67 16.99 -8.76
CA HIS A 166 -5.78 18.10 -9.09
C HIS A 166 -4.35 17.59 -9.39
N PRO A 167 -3.72 17.98 -10.51
CA PRO A 167 -2.39 17.48 -10.89
C PRO A 167 -1.30 17.71 -9.84
N GLY A 168 -1.42 18.78 -9.04
CA GLY A 168 -0.51 19.06 -7.91
C GLY A 168 -0.59 18.01 -6.81
N ALA A 169 -1.79 17.45 -6.54
CA ALA A 169 -1.96 16.39 -5.56
C ALA A 169 -1.32 15.09 -6.05
N VAL A 170 -1.51 14.73 -7.33
CA VAL A 170 -0.85 13.57 -7.93
C VAL A 170 0.66 13.69 -7.82
N ARG A 171 1.22 14.86 -8.18
CA ARG A 171 2.66 15.11 -8.04
C ARG A 171 3.16 14.98 -6.60
N ALA A 172 2.40 15.47 -5.61
CA ALA A 172 2.79 15.35 -4.21
C ALA A 172 2.88 13.89 -3.75
N VAL A 173 1.97 13.02 -4.20
CA VAL A 173 2.02 11.59 -3.88
C VAL A 173 3.13 10.87 -4.64
N VAL A 174 3.40 11.24 -5.91
CA VAL A 174 4.58 10.76 -6.67
C VAL A 174 5.88 11.06 -5.93
N GLU A 175 6.04 12.31 -5.47
CA GLU A 175 7.24 12.72 -4.72
C GLU A 175 7.36 12.00 -3.37
N MET A 176 6.26 11.80 -2.68
CA MET A 176 6.24 11.01 -1.45
C MET A 176 6.70 9.57 -1.71
N ALA A 177 6.20 8.92 -2.77
CA ALA A 177 6.61 7.56 -3.14
C ALA A 177 8.11 7.48 -3.44
N GLN A 178 8.67 8.47 -4.15
CA GLN A 178 10.10 8.56 -4.43
C GLN A 178 10.93 8.80 -3.17
N LEU A 179 10.46 9.64 -2.24
CA LEU A 179 11.15 9.92 -0.98
C LEU A 179 11.29 8.69 -0.08
N ILE A 180 10.35 7.77 -0.12
CA ILE A 180 10.41 6.50 0.62
C ILE A 180 11.18 5.40 -0.13
N GLY A 181 11.73 5.71 -1.32
CA GLY A 181 12.52 4.77 -2.12
C GLY A 181 11.70 3.84 -3.01
N ALA A 182 10.41 4.12 -3.19
CA ALA A 182 9.54 3.38 -4.08
C ALA A 182 9.50 3.99 -5.48
N GLN A 183 9.16 3.18 -6.48
CA GLN A 183 8.95 3.58 -7.85
C GLN A 183 7.46 3.86 -8.08
N PRO A 184 7.05 5.12 -8.36
CA PRO A 184 5.65 5.44 -8.60
C PRO A 184 5.17 4.86 -9.92
N LEU A 185 3.96 4.28 -9.93
CA LEU A 185 3.29 3.74 -11.11
C LEU A 185 1.85 4.24 -11.15
N LEU A 186 1.49 4.98 -12.20
CA LEU A 186 0.11 5.38 -12.43
C LEU A 186 -0.68 4.20 -12.99
N MET A 187 -1.85 3.95 -12.42
CA MET A 187 -2.75 2.87 -12.83
C MET A 187 -4.20 3.34 -12.80
N GLU A 188 -5.04 2.71 -13.61
CA GLU A 188 -6.48 2.81 -13.48
C GLU A 188 -6.99 1.94 -12.31
N ALA A 189 -8.08 2.36 -11.65
CA ALA A 189 -8.58 1.68 -10.46
C ALA A 189 -8.90 0.19 -10.70
N GLN A 190 -9.53 -0.12 -11.83
CA GLN A 190 -9.89 -1.49 -12.19
C GLN A 190 -8.67 -2.35 -12.50
N GLU A 191 -7.67 -1.78 -13.16
CA GLU A 191 -6.40 -2.45 -13.45
C GLU A 191 -5.65 -2.78 -12.14
N HIS A 192 -5.58 -1.80 -11.24
CA HIS A 192 -5.00 -1.98 -9.91
C HIS A 192 -5.69 -3.11 -9.12
N ASP A 193 -7.03 -3.05 -9.02
CA ASP A 193 -7.79 -4.01 -8.22
C ASP A 193 -7.69 -5.42 -8.81
N LEU A 194 -7.70 -5.54 -10.15
CA LEU A 194 -7.44 -6.80 -10.83
C LEU A 194 -6.05 -7.37 -10.52
N ALA A 195 -5.01 -6.52 -10.56
CA ALA A 195 -3.65 -6.94 -10.21
C ALA A 195 -3.59 -7.46 -8.76
N ARG A 196 -4.23 -6.76 -7.81
CA ARG A 196 -4.29 -7.20 -6.40
C ARG A 196 -5.07 -8.49 -6.21
N LEU A 197 -6.15 -8.71 -6.95
CA LEU A 197 -6.87 -9.99 -6.89
C LEU A 197 -5.97 -11.17 -7.28
N LEU A 198 -5.17 -11.01 -8.32
CA LEU A 198 -4.29 -12.07 -8.82
C LEU A 198 -3.06 -12.28 -7.95
N THR A 199 -2.45 -11.22 -7.44
CA THR A 199 -1.13 -11.29 -6.78
C THR A 199 -1.20 -11.29 -5.26
N ASP A 200 -2.37 -11.01 -4.67
CA ASP A 200 -2.57 -10.87 -3.24
C ASP A 200 -3.74 -11.71 -2.71
N ALA A 201 -4.97 -11.49 -3.21
CA ALA A 201 -6.13 -12.22 -2.74
C ALA A 201 -6.07 -13.71 -3.09
N LEU A 202 -5.79 -14.06 -4.35
CA LEU A 202 -5.72 -15.45 -4.79
C LEU A 202 -4.63 -16.28 -4.06
N PRO A 203 -3.41 -15.76 -3.85
CA PRO A 203 -2.44 -16.38 -2.95
C PRO A 203 -2.93 -16.57 -1.52
N ALA A 204 -3.64 -15.59 -0.92
CA ALA A 204 -4.18 -15.71 0.44
C ALA A 204 -5.26 -16.80 0.54
N PHE A 205 -6.16 -16.90 -0.46
CA PHE A 205 -7.16 -17.98 -0.54
C PHE A 205 -6.50 -19.36 -0.70
N SER A 206 -5.46 -19.44 -1.54
CA SER A 206 -4.69 -20.68 -1.73
C SER A 206 -4.00 -21.12 -0.43
N ALA A 207 -3.40 -20.17 0.27
CA ALA A 207 -2.75 -20.40 1.56
C ALA A 207 -3.76 -20.85 2.64
N ALA A 208 -4.94 -20.22 2.69
CA ALA A 208 -6.02 -20.60 3.60
C ALA A 208 -6.53 -22.04 3.32
N ALA A 209 -6.73 -22.37 2.04
CA ALA A 209 -7.14 -23.71 1.65
C ALA A 209 -6.07 -24.75 2.00
N LEU A 210 -4.79 -24.47 1.71
CA LEU A 210 -3.68 -25.37 2.00
C LEU A 210 -3.55 -25.65 3.51
N ILE A 211 -3.53 -24.61 4.34
CA ILE A 211 -3.37 -24.79 5.78
C ILE A 211 -4.58 -25.51 6.39
N THR A 212 -5.79 -25.21 5.94
CA THR A 212 -7.00 -25.89 6.39
C THR A 212 -7.00 -27.38 5.97
N ALA A 213 -6.65 -27.67 4.72
CA ALA A 213 -6.61 -29.03 4.20
C ALA A 213 -5.57 -29.92 4.90
N THR A 214 -4.54 -29.32 5.49
CA THR A 214 -3.46 -30.04 6.18
C THR A 214 -3.62 -30.03 7.69
N ALA A 215 -3.82 -28.86 8.31
CA ALA A 215 -3.80 -28.71 9.75
C ALA A 215 -5.04 -29.27 10.48
N THR A 216 -6.12 -29.55 9.76
CA THR A 216 -7.32 -30.20 10.34
C THR A 216 -7.26 -31.72 10.33
N ARG A 217 -6.21 -32.32 9.73
CA ARG A 217 -6.08 -33.77 9.65
C ARG A 217 -5.59 -34.37 10.97
N PRO A 218 -6.01 -35.62 11.31
CA PRO A 218 -5.60 -36.30 12.53
C PRO A 218 -4.07 -36.50 12.62
N ASP A 219 -3.40 -36.70 11.48
CA ASP A 219 -1.96 -36.94 11.36
C ASP A 219 -1.10 -35.67 11.39
N TRP A 220 -1.73 -34.47 11.44
CA TRP A 220 -1.01 -33.20 11.46
C TRP A 220 -0.03 -33.06 12.63
N GLY A 221 -0.34 -33.64 13.79
CA GLY A 221 0.52 -33.61 14.96
C GLY A 221 1.95 -34.09 14.68
N GLU A 222 2.11 -35.09 13.85
CA GLU A 222 3.41 -35.61 13.39
C GLU A 222 3.91 -34.88 12.12
N ALA A 223 3.05 -34.66 11.14
CA ALA A 223 3.41 -34.02 9.88
C ALA A 223 3.98 -32.60 10.07
N ARG A 224 3.45 -31.81 11.01
CA ARG A 224 3.94 -30.43 11.31
C ARG A 224 5.41 -30.38 11.72
N LYS A 225 5.98 -31.46 12.24
CA LYS A 225 7.41 -31.54 12.62
C LYS A 225 8.32 -31.47 11.40
N ALA A 226 7.82 -31.88 10.22
CA ALA A 226 8.50 -31.80 8.94
C ALA A 226 8.09 -30.56 8.11
N ALA A 227 7.16 -29.75 8.61
CA ALA A 227 6.74 -28.52 7.94
C ALA A 227 7.88 -27.49 8.01
N GLY A 228 8.60 -27.35 6.89
CA GLY A 228 9.76 -26.48 6.74
C GLY A 228 9.50 -25.29 5.83
N TYR A 229 10.59 -24.82 5.19
CA TYR A 229 10.60 -23.64 4.33
C TYR A 229 9.50 -23.64 3.24
N GLY A 230 9.31 -24.74 2.53
CA GLY A 230 8.32 -24.84 1.46
C GLY A 230 6.89 -24.63 1.96
N TYR A 231 6.54 -25.23 3.11
CA TYR A 231 5.22 -25.07 3.69
C TYR A 231 5.01 -23.63 4.23
N ALA A 232 6.02 -23.08 4.91
CA ALA A 232 5.97 -21.74 5.45
C ALA A 232 5.80 -20.70 4.34
N THR A 233 6.54 -20.79 3.23
CA THR A 233 6.40 -19.86 2.09
C THR A 233 5.07 -20.03 1.36
N ALA A 234 4.56 -21.25 1.20
CA ALA A 234 3.28 -21.50 0.55
C ALA A 234 2.08 -20.95 1.35
N THR A 235 2.21 -20.81 2.66
CA THR A 235 1.15 -20.30 3.55
C THR A 235 1.35 -18.86 3.98
N ALA A 236 2.49 -18.23 3.64
CA ALA A 236 2.85 -16.88 4.08
C ALA A 236 1.87 -15.78 3.63
N ALA A 237 1.24 -15.95 2.45
CA ALA A 237 0.30 -14.95 1.92
C ALA A 237 -0.90 -14.72 2.85
N LEU A 238 -1.36 -15.74 3.58
CA LEU A 238 -2.45 -15.60 4.54
C LEU A 238 -2.08 -14.64 5.69
N ALA A 239 -0.82 -14.56 6.02
CA ALA A 239 -0.31 -13.75 7.09
C ALA A 239 -0.16 -12.25 6.70
N LEU A 240 -0.36 -11.84 5.46
CA LEU A 240 -0.33 -10.43 5.01
C LEU A 240 -1.59 -9.64 5.36
N HIS A 241 -2.68 -10.33 5.69
CA HIS A 241 -3.98 -9.74 5.91
C HIS A 241 -4.54 -10.14 7.27
N ASP A 242 -5.24 -9.22 7.91
CA ASP A 242 -6.19 -9.61 8.95
C ASP A 242 -7.46 -10.20 8.32
N ALA A 243 -8.12 -11.11 9.03
CA ALA A 243 -9.29 -11.80 8.51
C ALA A 243 -10.46 -10.86 8.14
N PRO A 244 -10.79 -9.79 8.90
CA PRO A 244 -11.80 -8.83 8.51
C PRO A 244 -11.49 -8.08 7.20
N SER A 245 -10.25 -7.63 7.00
CA SER A 245 -9.83 -6.94 5.77
C SER A 245 -9.87 -7.88 4.56
N LEU A 246 -9.40 -9.13 4.71
CA LEU A 246 -9.46 -10.13 3.63
C LEU A 246 -10.91 -10.47 3.27
N ARG A 247 -11.79 -10.63 4.27
CA ARG A 247 -13.24 -10.80 4.04
C ARG A 247 -13.82 -9.62 3.26
N MET A 248 -13.47 -8.38 3.66
CA MET A 248 -13.99 -7.18 3.00
C MET A 248 -13.53 -7.09 1.56
N LEU A 249 -12.23 -7.32 1.30
CA LEU A 249 -11.66 -7.38 -0.06
C LEU A 249 -12.42 -8.41 -0.91
N ALA A 250 -12.57 -9.63 -0.39
CA ALA A 250 -13.24 -10.71 -1.11
C ALA A 250 -14.71 -10.42 -1.41
N MET A 251 -15.42 -9.74 -0.52
CA MET A 251 -16.82 -9.39 -0.72
C MET A 251 -17.03 -8.20 -1.66
N LEU A 252 -16.16 -7.22 -1.63
CA LEU A 252 -16.20 -6.08 -2.55
C LEU A 252 -15.89 -6.51 -3.99
N GLU A 253 -14.96 -7.44 -4.16
CA GLU A 253 -14.50 -7.93 -5.46
C GLU A 253 -15.02 -9.36 -5.78
N ARG A 254 -16.12 -9.75 -5.19
CA ARG A 254 -16.64 -11.12 -5.29
C ARG A 254 -16.83 -11.58 -6.73
N GLU A 255 -17.42 -10.76 -7.60
CA GLU A 255 -17.71 -11.12 -8.99
C GLU A 255 -16.43 -11.29 -9.80
N ALA A 256 -15.41 -10.49 -9.52
CA ALA A 256 -14.12 -10.60 -10.17
C ALA A 256 -13.25 -11.74 -9.59
N LEU A 257 -13.39 -12.06 -8.30
CA LEU A 257 -12.58 -13.09 -7.64
C LEU A 257 -13.04 -14.51 -7.95
N LEU A 258 -14.36 -14.75 -8.05
CA LEU A 258 -14.92 -16.09 -8.28
C LEU A 258 -14.35 -16.79 -9.53
N PRO A 259 -14.32 -16.17 -10.73
CA PRO A 259 -13.77 -16.83 -11.92
C PRO A 259 -12.29 -17.18 -11.77
N ARG A 260 -11.53 -16.44 -10.98
CA ARG A 260 -10.10 -16.68 -10.73
C ARG A 260 -9.88 -17.85 -9.79
N LEU A 261 -10.74 -18.00 -8.79
CA LEU A 261 -10.79 -19.18 -7.93
C LEU A 261 -11.18 -20.42 -8.73
N ASP A 262 -12.17 -20.32 -9.61
CA ASP A 262 -12.57 -21.42 -10.49
C ASP A 262 -11.42 -21.87 -11.39
N HIS A 263 -10.66 -20.92 -11.96
CA HIS A 263 -9.50 -21.25 -12.76
C HIS A 263 -8.40 -21.95 -11.92
N LEU A 264 -8.12 -21.47 -10.71
CA LEU A 264 -7.17 -22.15 -9.81
C LEU A 264 -7.62 -23.59 -9.48
N LEU A 265 -8.92 -23.80 -9.26
CA LEU A 265 -9.48 -25.13 -9.03
C LEU A 265 -9.33 -26.02 -10.26
N GLN A 266 -9.49 -25.49 -11.47
CA GLN A 266 -9.25 -26.21 -12.72
C GLN A 266 -7.79 -26.65 -12.85
N GLU A 267 -6.83 -25.76 -12.55
CA GLU A 267 -5.40 -26.08 -12.59
C GLU A 267 -5.01 -27.16 -11.57
N LEU A 268 -5.58 -27.12 -10.37
CA LEU A 268 -5.40 -28.17 -9.37
C LEU A 268 -6.05 -29.49 -9.81
N GLY A 269 -7.20 -29.39 -10.49
CA GLY A 269 -7.90 -30.55 -11.08
C GLY A 269 -7.04 -31.25 -12.16
N ASP A 270 -6.44 -30.48 -13.06
CA ASP A 270 -5.53 -30.99 -14.10
C ASP A 270 -4.33 -31.73 -13.50
N LEU A 271 -3.67 -31.14 -12.49
CA LEU A 271 -2.57 -31.79 -11.78
C LEU A 271 -3.01 -33.10 -11.14
N ARG A 272 -4.20 -33.15 -10.52
CA ARG A 272 -4.77 -34.34 -9.93
C ARG A 272 -5.08 -35.40 -10.96
N GLU A 273 -5.64 -35.06 -12.12
CA GLU A 273 -5.98 -35.96 -13.20
C GLU A 273 -4.72 -36.61 -13.79
N ARG A 274 -3.66 -35.84 -14.07
CA ARG A 274 -2.36 -36.35 -14.53
C ARG A 274 -1.75 -37.33 -13.53
N LEU A 275 -1.80 -36.99 -12.25
CA LEU A 275 -1.34 -37.90 -11.19
C LEU A 275 -2.18 -39.18 -11.14
N ALA A 276 -3.51 -39.11 -11.27
CA ALA A 276 -4.40 -40.26 -11.26
C ALA A 276 -4.23 -41.14 -12.47
N ALA A 277 -3.89 -40.60 -13.64
CA ALA A 277 -3.57 -41.34 -14.86
C ALA A 277 -2.23 -42.10 -14.77
N GLY A 278 -1.37 -41.73 -13.79
CA GLY A 278 -0.05 -42.35 -13.65
C GLY A 278 0.89 -41.95 -14.79
N ASP A 279 0.75 -40.75 -15.34
CA ASP A 279 1.57 -40.21 -16.44
C ASP A 279 2.66 -39.29 -15.87
N PRO A 280 3.87 -39.81 -15.61
CA PRO A 280 4.94 -39.05 -15.00
C PRO A 280 5.48 -37.96 -15.92
N GLU A 281 5.53 -38.23 -17.24
CA GLU A 281 6.05 -37.28 -18.23
C GLU A 281 5.14 -36.05 -18.34
N ALA A 282 3.82 -36.22 -18.40
CA ALA A 282 2.85 -35.14 -18.43
C ALA A 282 2.89 -34.32 -17.14
N LEU A 283 3.09 -34.94 -15.99
CA LEU A 283 3.22 -34.27 -14.70
C LEU A 283 4.52 -33.44 -14.62
N GLU A 284 5.65 -34.04 -15.07
CA GLU A 284 6.94 -33.35 -15.10
C GLU A 284 6.89 -32.10 -16.02
N GLN A 285 6.30 -32.27 -17.22
CA GLN A 285 6.14 -31.12 -18.15
C GLN A 285 5.36 -29.98 -17.53
N ARG A 286 4.29 -30.27 -16.78
CA ARG A 286 3.49 -29.26 -16.11
C ARG A 286 4.27 -28.49 -15.03
N PHE A 287 5.05 -29.21 -14.20
CA PHE A 287 5.91 -28.58 -13.21
C PHE A 287 7.03 -27.75 -13.84
N ALA A 288 7.62 -28.25 -14.93
CA ALA A 288 8.66 -27.52 -15.66
C ALA A 288 8.12 -26.22 -16.28
N GLU A 289 6.88 -26.25 -16.82
CA GLU A 289 6.20 -25.04 -17.33
C GLU A 289 5.97 -24.02 -16.21
N ALA A 290 5.38 -24.41 -15.10
CA ALA A 290 5.17 -23.56 -13.94
C ALA A 290 6.49 -22.97 -13.41
N GLY A 291 7.56 -23.79 -13.39
CA GLY A 291 8.89 -23.35 -13.00
C GLY A 291 9.46 -22.27 -13.93
N ARG A 292 9.26 -22.39 -15.25
CA ARG A 292 9.67 -21.37 -16.23
C ARG A 292 8.91 -20.06 -16.06
N LEU A 293 7.58 -20.11 -15.89
CA LEU A 293 6.75 -18.93 -15.64
C LEU A 293 7.21 -18.17 -14.39
N ARG A 294 7.48 -18.93 -13.31
CA ARG A 294 8.01 -18.33 -12.07
C ARG A 294 9.38 -17.67 -12.27
N ALA A 295 10.29 -18.35 -12.99
CA ALA A 295 11.63 -17.85 -13.25
C ALA A 295 11.60 -16.56 -14.08
N ASP A 296 10.75 -16.50 -15.13
CA ASP A 296 10.57 -15.30 -15.95
C ASP A 296 10.03 -14.12 -15.12
N TRP A 297 8.98 -14.36 -14.32
CA TRP A 297 8.47 -13.33 -13.42
C TRP A 297 9.56 -12.80 -12.46
N MET A 298 10.31 -13.67 -11.80
CA MET A 298 11.37 -13.25 -10.88
C MET A 298 12.49 -12.48 -11.58
N ALA A 299 12.86 -12.89 -12.81
CA ALA A 299 13.88 -12.19 -13.59
C ALA A 299 13.44 -10.76 -13.96
N ARG A 300 12.19 -10.59 -14.41
CA ARG A 300 11.60 -9.27 -14.73
C ARG A 300 11.51 -8.38 -13.50
N THR A 301 11.07 -8.93 -12.36
CA THR A 301 10.99 -8.20 -11.10
C THR A 301 12.36 -7.71 -10.63
N ARG A 302 13.42 -8.55 -10.75
CA ARG A 302 14.80 -8.15 -10.42
C ARG A 302 15.38 -7.13 -11.38
N ALA A 303 15.08 -7.24 -12.66
CA ALA A 303 15.57 -6.33 -13.69
C ALA A 303 14.87 -4.96 -13.64
N ARG A 304 13.79 -4.82 -12.87
CA ARG A 304 12.98 -3.59 -12.77
C ARG A 304 12.55 -3.04 -14.14
N HIS A 305 12.31 -3.92 -15.11
CA HIS A 305 11.81 -3.55 -16.43
C HIS A 305 10.29 -3.31 -16.39
N TRP A 306 9.87 -2.37 -15.55
CA TRP A 306 8.55 -1.80 -15.61
C TRP A 306 8.69 -0.49 -16.39
N GLU A 307 8.09 -0.39 -17.56
CA GLU A 307 7.97 0.87 -18.28
C GLU A 307 7.07 1.80 -17.46
N VAL A 308 7.68 2.74 -16.74
CA VAL A 308 6.95 3.75 -15.99
C VAL A 308 6.80 4.96 -16.90
N GLU A 309 5.70 5.07 -17.60
CA GLU A 309 5.29 6.31 -18.26
C GLU A 309 4.85 7.33 -17.18
N LEU A 310 5.82 8.07 -16.65
CA LEU A 310 5.47 9.27 -15.89
C LEU A 310 5.09 10.38 -16.88
N PRO A 311 4.00 11.15 -16.61
CA PRO A 311 3.72 12.35 -17.40
C PRO A 311 4.99 13.24 -17.45
N ALA A 312 5.30 13.81 -18.61
CA ALA A 312 6.55 14.46 -18.98
C ALA A 312 7.03 15.66 -18.12
N ALA A 313 6.88 15.62 -16.82
CA ALA A 313 7.31 16.63 -15.85
C ALA A 313 8.01 16.04 -14.64
N SER A 314 8.99 15.15 -14.85
CA SER A 314 9.94 14.80 -13.78
C SER A 314 10.95 15.95 -13.61
N ILE A 315 10.68 16.87 -12.72
CA ILE A 315 11.62 17.93 -12.33
C ILE A 315 12.06 17.67 -10.89
N PRO A 316 13.36 17.49 -10.63
CA PRO A 316 13.89 17.43 -9.26
C PRO A 316 13.52 18.71 -8.50
N ASN A 317 12.97 18.61 -7.29
CA ASN A 317 12.47 19.67 -6.40
C ASN A 317 10.96 20.03 -6.46
N LEU A 318 10.12 19.16 -6.98
CA LEU A 318 8.69 19.43 -7.13
C LEU A 318 7.90 19.38 -5.81
N PHE A 319 8.32 18.60 -4.82
CA PHE A 319 7.63 18.57 -3.51
C PHE A 319 7.53 19.96 -2.90
N ARG A 320 8.58 20.77 -3.04
CA ARG A 320 8.58 22.17 -2.64
C ARG A 320 7.65 23.05 -3.49
N ARG A 321 7.55 22.80 -4.81
CA ARG A 321 6.72 23.60 -5.72
C ARG A 321 5.27 23.10 -5.79
N SER A 322 5.03 21.80 -5.68
CA SER A 322 3.66 21.23 -5.74
C SER A 322 2.88 21.57 -4.48
N MET A 323 3.49 21.46 -3.30
CA MET A 323 2.86 21.90 -2.06
C MET A 323 2.73 23.42 -2.00
N GLN A 324 3.68 24.18 -2.56
CA GLN A 324 3.55 25.63 -2.71
C GLN A 324 2.50 26.01 -3.76
N ALA A 325 2.31 25.24 -4.83
CA ALA A 325 1.26 25.50 -5.82
C ALA A 325 -0.15 25.15 -5.29
N VAL A 326 -0.26 24.17 -4.42
CA VAL A 326 -1.52 23.83 -3.72
C VAL A 326 -1.79 24.81 -2.58
N VAL A 327 -0.75 25.26 -1.87
CA VAL A 327 -0.86 26.24 -0.75
C VAL A 327 -0.75 27.69 -1.23
N GLY A 328 -0.07 27.95 -2.35
CA GLY A 328 0.34 29.29 -2.81
C GLY A 328 -0.73 30.13 -3.53
N ARG A 329 -2.00 29.67 -3.59
CA ARG A 329 -3.12 30.53 -4.02
C ARG A 329 -3.78 31.32 -2.89
N PHE A 330 -3.29 31.22 -1.67
CA PHE A 330 -3.87 31.87 -0.49
C PHE A 330 -2.94 32.84 0.22
N GLY A 331 -1.98 33.46 -0.48
CA GLY A 331 -1.08 34.40 0.16
C GLY A 331 -0.17 35.17 -0.77
N ALA A 332 -0.70 35.68 -1.89
CA ALA A 332 0.01 36.67 -2.69
C ALA A 332 -1.02 37.65 -3.26
N ASP A 333 -1.42 38.57 -2.43
CA ASP A 333 -1.70 39.93 -2.90
C ASP A 333 -0.36 40.63 -3.12
N ASP A 334 -0.25 41.27 -4.30
CA ASP A 334 0.60 42.38 -4.66
C ASP A 334 2.13 42.24 -4.57
N GLU A 335 2.75 42.01 -5.73
CA GLU A 335 3.87 42.86 -6.19
C GLU A 335 3.91 42.82 -7.73
N GLU A 336 3.54 43.95 -8.33
CA GLU A 336 3.73 44.29 -9.73
C GLU A 336 5.23 44.20 -10.11
N PRO A 337 5.59 43.75 -11.31
CA PRO A 337 6.96 43.85 -11.80
C PRO A 337 7.30 45.30 -12.14
N PRO A 338 8.51 45.78 -11.82
CA PRO A 338 8.93 47.12 -12.22
C PRO A 338 9.09 47.19 -13.74
N THR A 339 8.45 48.18 -14.31
CA THR A 339 8.65 48.68 -15.68
C THR A 339 10.06 49.24 -15.84
N ALA A 340 10.86 48.72 -16.75
CA ALA A 340 11.79 49.43 -17.64
C ALA A 340 12.40 48.46 -18.64
#